data_ac078fc2da4310f0847298ac7452f9ba
#
_entry.id   ac078fc2da4310f0847298ac7452f9ba
#
_cell.length_a   1.000
_cell.length_b   1.000
_cell.length_c   1.000
_cell.angle_alpha   90.00
_cell.angle_beta   90.00
_cell.angle_gamma   90.00
#
_symmetry.space_group_name_H-M   'P 1'
#
loop_
_entity.id
_entity.type
_entity.pdbx_description
1 polymer ?
#
loop_
_entity_poly.entity_id
_entity_poly.type
_entity_poly.pdbx_seq_one_letter_code
_entity_poly.pdbx_strand_id
1 'polypeptide(L)'
;MAEVHNVKKSTQFKREHKEDYGKEKIKILYSDEYLVVIEKPSGLLSVPYPGSKSRTALGILEKIFQKEGKKVYTVHRLDRDTSGVMMFALSEKAQKKIMDSWHQMVSERLYRAVAENPKKWTLSDAGLIDDELAFNAHNMGFVPKADAKPKTPKSKGVQTLYDKNIIGSGENMKFKTVAARTHYKMLIKGETHTMFELSLDTGKKNQIRAHLASKGFVLAGDENYRAKTDPFHRLALHARTLCFTHPFTKEQMRFEVAEPEEWAEYVKKGDKNPKPPVWQKKNDRNENRDIMNNVAERAFSKKQMAHMDFMERMKAMHRGGR
;
A
#
# COMPACT_ATOMS: atom_id res chain seq x y z
N MET A 1 -3.68 -19.09 29.21
CA MET A 1 -4.44 -19.06 27.94
C MET A 1 -5.19 -17.74 27.94
N ALA A 2 -4.83 -16.80 27.06
CA ALA A 2 -5.53 -15.53 26.94
C ALA A 2 -6.93 -15.84 26.37
N GLU A 3 -7.97 -15.48 27.12
CA GLU A 3 -9.34 -15.58 26.62
C GLU A 3 -9.45 -14.74 25.35
N VAL A 4 -9.85 -15.39 24.28
CA VAL A 4 -10.35 -14.69 23.09
C VAL A 4 -11.61 -13.98 23.58
N HIS A 5 -11.51 -12.67 23.79
CA HIS A 5 -12.72 -11.85 23.94
C HIS A 5 -13.50 -11.93 22.64
N ASN A 6 -14.32 -12.96 22.52
CA ASN A 6 -15.44 -12.95 21.60
C ASN A 6 -16.23 -11.73 21.99
N VAL A 7 -16.11 -10.68 21.17
CA VAL A 7 -16.82 -9.42 21.32
C VAL A 7 -18.28 -9.76 21.62
N LYS A 8 -18.66 -9.70 22.89
CA LYS A 8 -20.08 -9.72 23.27
C LYS A 8 -20.69 -8.62 22.45
N LYS A 9 -21.50 -9.01 21.49
CA LYS A 9 -22.17 -8.14 20.53
C LYS A 9 -22.88 -7.04 21.31
N SER A 10 -22.20 -5.95 21.57
CA SER A 10 -22.85 -4.75 22.07
C SER A 10 -23.88 -4.38 21.01
N THR A 11 -25.14 -4.49 21.36
CA THR A 11 -26.30 -4.18 20.51
C THR A 11 -26.26 -2.74 20.00
N GLN A 12 -25.48 -1.89 20.63
CA GLN A 12 -25.28 -0.49 20.32
C GLN A 12 -24.44 -0.27 19.02
N PHE A 13 -23.56 -1.18 18.64
CA PHE A 13 -22.68 -1.04 17.48
C PHE A 13 -23.05 -1.90 16.28
N LYS A 14 -24.18 -2.64 16.34
CA LYS A 14 -24.74 -3.35 15.18
C LYS A 14 -25.31 -2.46 14.09
N ARG A 15 -25.26 -1.13 14.23
CA ARG A 15 -25.62 -0.23 13.16
C ARG A 15 -24.59 -0.33 12.04
N GLU A 16 -24.88 -1.19 11.09
CA GLU A 16 -24.37 -1.01 9.74
C GLU A 16 -24.74 0.42 9.34
N HIS A 17 -23.76 1.31 9.33
CA HIS A 17 -23.94 2.64 8.75
C HIS A 17 -24.07 2.44 7.24
N LYS A 18 -25.30 2.14 6.79
CA LYS A 18 -25.65 1.97 5.38
C LYS A 18 -25.64 3.28 4.61
N GLU A 19 -25.62 4.39 5.33
CA GLU A 19 -25.84 5.69 4.72
C GLU A 19 -24.54 6.25 4.16
N ASP A 20 -24.53 6.42 2.88
CA ASP A 20 -23.83 7.47 2.12
C ASP A 20 -22.32 7.41 1.91
N TYR A 21 -21.66 6.29 2.15
CA TYR A 21 -20.19 6.25 2.05
C TYR A 21 -19.62 5.38 0.92
N GLY A 22 -20.35 5.24 -0.19
CA GLY A 22 -19.89 4.43 -1.31
C GLY A 22 -19.85 2.94 -0.97
N LYS A 23 -19.02 2.17 -1.69
CA LYS A 23 -18.94 0.72 -1.56
C LYS A 23 -18.17 0.20 -0.34
N GLU A 24 -17.39 1.07 0.32
CA GLU A 24 -16.48 0.67 1.41
C GLU A 24 -17.16 0.86 2.77
N LYS A 25 -17.36 -0.24 3.47
CA LYS A 25 -17.93 -0.26 4.83
C LYS A 25 -16.82 -0.47 5.85
N ILE A 26 -16.83 0.29 6.95
CA ILE A 26 -16.02 0.04 8.13
C ILE A 26 -16.86 -0.75 9.12
N LYS A 27 -16.31 -1.86 9.62
CA LYS A 27 -16.89 -2.61 10.73
C LYS A 27 -16.17 -2.22 12.01
N ILE A 28 -16.91 -1.73 13.01
CA ILE A 28 -16.37 -1.50 14.34
C ILE A 28 -16.37 -2.84 15.08
N LEU A 29 -15.18 -3.27 15.52
CA LEU A 29 -14.97 -4.50 16.27
C LEU A 29 -15.13 -4.26 17.76
N TYR A 30 -14.67 -3.08 18.23
CA TYR A 30 -14.72 -2.67 19.63
C TYR A 30 -14.69 -1.14 19.73
N SER A 31 -15.31 -0.59 20.74
CA SER A 31 -15.18 0.81 21.14
C SER A 31 -15.48 0.98 22.61
N ASP A 32 -14.71 1.87 23.25
CA ASP A 32 -14.93 2.32 24.62
C ASP A 32 -14.78 3.85 24.74
N GLU A 33 -14.44 4.34 25.93
CA GLU A 33 -14.17 5.78 26.15
C GLU A 33 -12.88 6.25 25.48
N TYR A 34 -11.87 5.36 25.30
CA TYR A 34 -10.49 5.72 24.97
C TYR A 34 -10.09 5.39 23.54
N LEU A 35 -10.62 4.29 23.00
CA LEU A 35 -10.19 3.77 21.70
C LEU A 35 -11.32 3.08 20.93
N VAL A 36 -11.12 2.97 19.62
CA VAL A 36 -11.95 2.20 18.71
C VAL A 36 -11.09 1.28 17.86
N VAL A 37 -11.50 0.01 17.74
CA VAL A 37 -10.87 -0.98 16.88
C VAL A 37 -11.81 -1.33 15.74
N ILE A 38 -11.31 -1.32 14.53
CA ILE A 38 -12.08 -1.53 13.31
C ILE A 38 -11.49 -2.62 12.44
N GLU A 39 -12.32 -3.17 11.57
CA GLU A 39 -11.90 -3.86 10.37
C GLU A 39 -11.88 -2.85 9.21
N LYS A 40 -10.67 -2.49 8.75
CA LYS A 40 -10.49 -1.61 7.60
C LYS A 40 -10.60 -2.42 6.30
N PRO A 41 -11.47 -2.06 5.35
CA PRO A 41 -11.50 -2.72 4.04
C PRO A 41 -10.24 -2.39 3.22
N SER A 42 -9.94 -3.23 2.23
CA SER A 42 -8.97 -2.92 1.19
C SER A 42 -9.47 -1.75 0.33
N GLY A 43 -8.56 -0.92 -0.20
CA GLY A 43 -8.89 0.23 -1.03
C GLY A 43 -9.15 1.52 -0.25
N LEU A 44 -9.47 1.45 1.05
CA LEU A 44 -9.72 2.60 1.90
C LEU A 44 -8.44 3.15 2.52
N LEU A 45 -8.20 4.45 2.37
CA LEU A 45 -7.10 5.13 3.06
C LEU A 45 -7.33 5.12 4.59
N SER A 46 -6.28 4.93 5.37
CA SER A 46 -6.33 5.05 6.84
C SER A 46 -6.55 6.50 7.27
N VAL A 47 -5.80 7.42 6.66
CA VAL A 47 -5.78 8.86 6.99
C VAL A 47 -5.68 9.68 5.70
N PRO A 48 -6.12 10.95 5.71
CA PRO A 48 -5.93 11.82 4.56
C PRO A 48 -4.46 12.10 4.30
N TYR A 49 -4.10 12.41 3.05
CA TYR A 49 -2.81 12.97 2.70
C TYR A 49 -2.99 14.35 2.06
N PRO A 50 -1.98 15.22 2.12
CA PRO A 50 -2.10 16.59 1.63
C PRO A 50 -2.62 16.65 0.18
N GLY A 51 -3.67 17.46 -0.04
CA GLY A 51 -4.29 17.63 -1.36
C GLY A 51 -5.31 16.56 -1.75
N SER A 52 -5.49 15.50 -0.98
CA SER A 52 -6.50 14.46 -1.26
C SER A 52 -7.85 14.77 -0.63
N LYS A 53 -8.91 14.66 -1.43
CA LYS A 53 -10.31 14.65 -0.98
C LYS A 53 -10.86 13.24 -0.81
N SER A 54 -10.01 12.22 -0.89
CA SER A 54 -10.43 10.82 -0.79
C SER A 54 -10.98 10.52 0.59
N ARG A 55 -11.97 9.62 0.63
CA ARG A 55 -12.50 9.08 1.90
C ARG A 55 -11.41 8.33 2.64
N THR A 56 -11.47 8.39 3.96
CA THR A 56 -10.50 7.72 4.84
C THR A 56 -11.20 7.06 6.01
N ALA A 57 -10.58 6.05 6.60
CA ALA A 57 -11.10 5.42 7.82
C ALA A 57 -11.24 6.46 8.95
N LEU A 58 -10.25 7.34 9.11
CA LEU A 58 -10.31 8.45 10.07
C LEU A 58 -11.55 9.30 9.84
N GLY A 59 -11.76 9.83 8.62
CA GLY A 59 -12.87 10.73 8.33
C GLY A 59 -14.27 10.09 8.45
N ILE A 60 -14.36 8.76 8.23
CA ILE A 60 -15.61 8.02 8.48
C ILE A 60 -15.86 7.93 10.00
N LEU A 61 -14.85 7.57 10.77
CA LEU A 61 -14.96 7.48 12.23
C LEU A 61 -15.24 8.83 12.88
N GLU A 62 -14.62 9.92 12.40
CA GLU A 62 -14.92 11.28 12.87
C GLU A 62 -16.40 11.61 12.73
N LYS A 63 -17.02 11.29 11.61
CA LYS A 63 -18.47 11.50 11.42
C LYS A 63 -19.34 10.63 12.35
N ILE A 64 -18.90 9.40 12.62
CA ILE A 64 -19.61 8.50 13.54
C ILE A 64 -19.56 9.06 14.96
N PHE A 65 -18.36 9.38 15.46
CA PHE A 65 -18.14 9.81 16.84
C PHE A 65 -18.41 11.28 17.10
N GLN A 66 -18.56 12.11 16.07
CA GLN A 66 -18.98 13.51 16.19
C GLN A 66 -20.31 13.64 16.93
N LYS A 67 -21.24 12.70 16.70
CA LYS A 67 -22.54 12.67 17.38
C LYS A 67 -22.42 12.44 18.90
N GLU A 68 -21.31 11.87 19.34
CA GLU A 68 -20.98 11.62 20.75
C GLU A 68 -20.04 12.71 21.31
N GLY A 69 -19.77 13.77 20.56
CA GLY A 69 -18.83 14.82 20.96
C GLY A 69 -17.35 14.38 21.03
N LYS A 70 -17.02 13.20 20.50
CA LYS A 70 -15.67 12.66 20.54
C LYS A 70 -14.89 12.98 19.25
N LYS A 71 -13.60 13.26 19.39
CA LYS A 71 -12.66 13.38 18.29
C LYS A 71 -11.89 12.07 18.11
N VAL A 72 -11.56 11.74 16.86
CA VAL A 72 -10.84 10.51 16.52
C VAL A 72 -9.40 10.85 16.15
N TYR A 73 -8.44 10.10 16.66
CA TYR A 73 -7.01 10.33 16.49
C TYR A 73 -6.32 9.06 16.02
N THR A 74 -5.40 9.22 15.07
CA THR A 74 -4.62 8.11 14.51
C THR A 74 -3.50 7.70 15.46
N VAL A 75 -3.35 6.42 15.73
CA VAL A 75 -2.26 5.86 16.54
C VAL A 75 -1.31 4.99 15.72
N HIS A 76 -1.82 4.36 14.67
CA HIS A 76 -1.03 3.67 13.63
C HIS A 76 -1.79 3.69 12.31
N ARG A 77 -1.20 3.13 11.26
CA ARG A 77 -1.84 3.10 9.94
C ARG A 77 -1.59 1.80 9.22
N LEU A 78 -2.54 1.42 8.36
CA LEU A 78 -2.38 0.43 7.31
C LEU A 78 -2.27 1.16 5.95
N ASP A 79 -1.62 0.53 4.98
CA ASP A 79 -1.64 1.03 3.60
C ASP A 79 -3.07 1.01 3.04
N ARG A 80 -3.34 1.79 2.00
CA ARG A 80 -4.68 1.90 1.37
C ARG A 80 -5.26 0.51 1.06
N ASP A 81 -4.46 -0.32 0.41
CA ASP A 81 -4.92 -1.60 -0.13
C ASP A 81 -4.76 -2.77 0.85
N THR A 82 -4.14 -2.54 2.01
CA THR A 82 -4.10 -3.49 3.13
C THR A 82 -5.41 -3.44 3.89
N SER A 83 -6.06 -4.59 4.07
CA SER A 83 -7.26 -4.73 4.93
C SER A 83 -6.93 -5.25 6.32
N GLY A 84 -7.91 -5.26 7.22
CA GLY A 84 -7.82 -5.94 8.51
C GLY A 84 -7.89 -5.01 9.72
N VAL A 85 -7.42 -5.50 10.86
CA VAL A 85 -7.58 -4.86 12.16
C VAL A 85 -6.76 -3.57 12.27
N MET A 86 -7.42 -2.49 12.66
CA MET A 86 -6.79 -1.19 12.88
C MET A 86 -7.44 -0.48 14.08
N MET A 87 -6.64 0.27 14.86
CA MET A 87 -7.06 0.99 16.05
C MET A 87 -6.90 2.50 15.88
N PHE A 88 -7.82 3.26 16.50
CA PHE A 88 -7.76 4.71 16.67
C PHE A 88 -8.00 5.07 18.13
N ALA A 89 -7.53 6.24 18.55
CA ALA A 89 -7.86 6.81 19.85
C ALA A 89 -9.05 7.75 19.74
N LEU A 90 -9.86 7.87 20.82
CA LEU A 90 -11.04 8.72 20.91
C LEU A 90 -10.80 10.02 21.71
N SER A 91 -9.57 10.28 22.11
CA SER A 91 -9.13 11.55 22.70
C SER A 91 -7.63 11.75 22.46
N GLU A 92 -7.18 12.99 22.54
CA GLU A 92 -5.75 13.33 22.44
C GLU A 92 -4.93 12.70 23.57
N LYS A 93 -5.48 12.67 24.79
CA LYS A 93 -4.86 12.01 25.94
C LYS A 93 -4.66 10.51 25.68
N ALA A 94 -5.67 9.85 25.09
CA ALA A 94 -5.58 8.44 24.73
C ALA A 94 -4.57 8.22 23.60
N GLN A 95 -4.57 9.06 22.56
CA GLN A 95 -3.59 9.01 21.47
C GLN A 95 -2.16 9.07 22.02
N LYS A 96 -1.86 10.10 22.82
CA LYS A 96 -0.52 10.26 23.40
C LYS A 96 -0.11 9.04 24.21
N LYS A 97 -0.97 8.57 25.11
CA LYS A 97 -0.67 7.41 25.95
C LYS A 97 -0.43 6.13 25.14
N ILE A 98 -1.24 5.89 24.09
CA ILE A 98 -1.08 4.74 23.19
C ILE A 98 0.24 4.86 22.42
N MET A 99 0.56 6.03 21.86
CA MET A 99 1.77 6.22 21.05
C MET A 99 3.05 6.11 21.90
N ASP A 100 3.05 6.69 23.10
CA ASP A 100 4.20 6.64 24.01
C ASP A 100 4.49 5.20 24.50
N SER A 101 3.45 4.37 24.64
CA SER A 101 3.58 2.99 25.10
C SER A 101 3.46 1.94 24.01
N TRP A 102 3.37 2.31 22.73
CA TRP A 102 3.08 1.41 21.63
C TRP A 102 3.88 0.10 21.62
N HIS A 103 5.20 0.21 21.75
CA HIS A 103 6.09 -0.96 21.72
C HIS A 103 5.98 -1.85 22.96
N GLN A 104 5.49 -1.31 24.07
CA GLN A 104 5.31 -2.05 25.33
C GLN A 104 3.92 -2.67 25.43
N MET A 105 2.91 -1.95 24.91
CA MET A 105 1.52 -2.38 24.99
C MET A 105 1.10 -3.37 23.89
N VAL A 106 1.64 -3.21 22.69
CA VAL A 106 1.28 -4.07 21.55
C VAL A 106 2.18 -5.31 21.56
N SER A 107 1.59 -6.44 21.92
CA SER A 107 2.31 -7.72 22.05
C SER A 107 2.35 -8.51 20.74
N GLU A 108 1.36 -8.33 19.86
CA GLU A 108 1.31 -9.10 18.61
C GLU A 108 0.62 -8.32 17.48
N ARG A 109 1.21 -8.38 16.28
CA ARG A 109 0.63 -7.92 15.02
C ARG A 109 0.90 -8.96 13.96
N LEU A 110 -0.12 -9.78 13.66
CA LEU A 110 0.01 -10.79 12.62
C LEU A 110 -0.67 -10.34 11.33
N TYR A 111 0.00 -10.64 10.24
CA TYR A 111 -0.49 -10.40 8.89
C TYR A 111 -0.58 -11.72 8.12
N ARG A 112 -1.50 -11.77 7.18
CA ARG A 112 -1.58 -12.81 6.15
C ARG A 112 -1.29 -12.19 4.79
N ALA A 113 -0.53 -12.89 3.99
CA ALA A 113 -0.23 -12.47 2.62
C ALA A 113 -0.16 -13.66 1.68
N VAL A 114 -0.55 -13.44 0.42
CA VAL A 114 -0.30 -14.37 -0.69
C VAL A 114 0.68 -13.73 -1.63
N ALA A 115 1.78 -14.41 -1.92
CA ALA A 115 2.83 -13.92 -2.81
C ALA A 115 3.11 -14.90 -3.95
N GLU A 116 3.51 -14.36 -5.09
CA GLU A 116 4.01 -15.13 -6.24
C GLU A 116 5.29 -15.86 -5.86
N ASN A 117 5.43 -17.10 -6.29
CA ASN A 117 6.66 -17.85 -6.09
C ASN A 117 7.80 -17.29 -6.96
N PRO A 118 9.00 -17.11 -6.40
CA PRO A 118 10.15 -16.70 -7.19
C PRO A 118 10.64 -17.85 -8.08
N LYS A 119 11.30 -17.53 -9.17
CA LYS A 119 11.97 -18.54 -10.00
C LYS A 119 13.03 -19.33 -9.22
N LYS A 120 13.70 -18.68 -8.26
CA LYS A 120 14.66 -19.28 -7.36
C LYS A 120 14.26 -18.95 -5.93
N TRP A 121 14.07 -19.98 -5.14
CA TRP A 121 13.72 -19.83 -3.71
C TRP A 121 14.91 -19.27 -2.94
N THR A 122 14.66 -18.22 -2.17
CA THR A 122 15.67 -17.47 -1.41
C THR A 122 15.40 -17.48 0.08
N LEU A 123 14.21 -17.94 0.49
CA LEU A 123 13.77 -18.01 1.87
C LEU A 123 13.58 -19.47 2.29
N SER A 124 13.88 -19.75 3.57
CA SER A 124 13.46 -20.97 4.28
C SER A 124 11.97 -20.89 4.64
N ASP A 125 11.42 -21.94 5.26
CA ASP A 125 10.00 -22.01 5.61
C ASP A 125 9.58 -20.97 6.66
N ALA A 126 10.52 -20.54 7.49
CA ALA A 126 10.34 -19.44 8.44
C ALA A 126 11.66 -18.72 8.69
N GLY A 127 11.59 -17.46 9.10
CA GLY A 127 12.77 -16.68 9.40
C GLY A 127 12.49 -15.21 9.64
N LEU A 128 13.56 -14.43 9.56
CA LEU A 128 13.57 -12.97 9.71
C LEU A 128 14.11 -12.33 8.43
N ILE A 129 13.46 -11.29 7.98
CA ILE A 129 13.98 -10.35 6.97
C ILE A 129 14.24 -9.04 7.71
N ASP A 130 15.51 -8.64 7.80
CA ASP A 130 15.99 -7.46 8.52
C ASP A 130 16.78 -6.50 7.62
N ASP A 131 16.60 -6.63 6.31
CA ASP A 131 17.14 -5.68 5.36
C ASP A 131 16.63 -4.26 5.64
N GLU A 132 17.52 -3.28 5.59
CA GLU A 132 17.13 -1.89 5.72
C GLU A 132 16.28 -1.42 4.54
N LEU A 133 15.32 -0.56 4.82
CA LEU A 133 14.46 0.05 3.81
C LEU A 133 14.90 1.45 3.45
N ALA A 134 14.90 1.74 2.16
CA ALA A 134 14.94 3.08 1.61
C ALA A 134 13.57 3.48 1.04
N PHE A 135 13.39 4.78 0.75
CA PHE A 135 12.17 5.28 0.12
C PHE A 135 12.53 5.98 -1.18
N ASN A 136 11.81 5.64 -2.24
CA ASN A 136 11.99 6.29 -3.53
C ASN A 136 11.33 7.69 -3.56
N ALA A 137 11.46 8.39 -4.68
CA ALA A 137 10.89 9.72 -4.87
C ALA A 137 9.35 9.79 -4.73
N HIS A 138 8.64 8.67 -4.87
CA HIS A 138 7.20 8.55 -4.64
C HIS A 138 6.87 8.10 -3.21
N ASN A 139 7.88 8.12 -2.31
CA ASN A 139 7.75 7.69 -0.93
C ASN A 139 7.28 6.21 -0.80
N MET A 140 7.71 5.36 -1.72
CA MET A 140 7.47 3.92 -1.70
C MET A 140 8.71 3.23 -1.11
N GLY A 141 8.52 2.34 -0.13
CA GLY A 141 9.60 1.58 0.50
C GLY A 141 10.21 0.55 -0.47
N PHE A 142 11.50 0.34 -0.39
CA PHE A 142 12.21 -0.73 -1.11
C PHE A 142 13.50 -1.09 -0.37
N VAL A 143 14.03 -2.28 -0.63
CA VAL A 143 15.36 -2.70 -0.16
C VAL A 143 16.37 -2.28 -1.22
N PRO A 144 17.31 -1.36 -0.92
CA PRO A 144 18.33 -0.95 -1.89
C PRO A 144 19.32 -2.10 -2.13
N LYS A 145 19.70 -2.32 -3.40
CA LYS A 145 20.83 -3.20 -3.72
C LYS A 145 22.14 -2.52 -3.30
N ALA A 146 23.15 -3.32 -2.93
CA ALA A 146 24.44 -2.82 -2.42
C ALA A 146 25.06 -1.72 -3.30
N ASP A 147 24.97 -1.87 -4.63
CA ASP A 147 25.56 -0.93 -5.58
C ASP A 147 24.54 0.07 -6.17
N ALA A 148 23.32 0.12 -5.63
CA ALA A 148 22.28 0.99 -6.18
C ALA A 148 22.53 2.44 -5.82
N LYS A 149 22.76 3.28 -6.84
CA LYS A 149 22.87 4.73 -6.69
C LYS A 149 21.50 5.40 -6.93
N PRO A 150 21.17 6.44 -6.16
CA PRO A 150 19.99 7.24 -6.42
C PRO A 150 20.06 7.91 -7.79
N LYS A 151 18.94 7.92 -8.53
CA LYS A 151 18.83 8.65 -9.81
C LYS A 151 18.03 9.92 -9.60
N THR A 152 18.56 11.06 -10.02
CA THR A 152 17.86 12.35 -9.91
C THR A 152 16.52 12.32 -10.64
N PRO A 153 15.41 12.67 -10.00
CA PRO A 153 14.11 12.71 -10.66
C PRO A 153 14.02 13.88 -11.65
N LYS A 154 13.29 13.66 -12.74
CA LYS A 154 13.08 14.68 -13.80
C LYS A 154 12.05 15.75 -13.44
N SER A 155 11.25 15.55 -12.39
CA SER A 155 10.14 16.42 -12.00
C SER A 155 10.45 17.19 -10.72
N LYS A 156 10.24 18.52 -10.72
CA LYS A 156 10.47 19.41 -9.57
C LYS A 156 9.64 19.02 -8.32
N GLY A 157 8.38 18.58 -8.48
CA GLY A 157 7.53 18.19 -7.36
C GLY A 157 7.98 16.91 -6.63
N VAL A 158 8.74 16.06 -7.33
CA VAL A 158 9.31 14.80 -6.80
C VAL A 158 10.68 15.06 -6.16
N GLN A 159 11.36 16.16 -6.51
CA GLN A 159 12.68 16.52 -6.02
C GLN A 159 12.73 16.66 -4.49
N THR A 160 11.74 17.29 -3.88
CA THR A 160 11.71 17.53 -2.42
C THR A 160 11.67 16.22 -1.61
N LEU A 161 10.93 15.21 -2.07
CA LEU A 161 10.88 13.88 -1.43
C LEU A 161 12.17 13.11 -1.70
N TYR A 162 12.72 13.25 -2.88
CA TYR A 162 14.01 12.67 -3.26
C TYR A 162 15.12 13.18 -2.34
N ASP A 163 15.25 14.49 -2.16
CA ASP A 163 16.31 15.12 -1.35
C ASP A 163 16.27 14.67 0.12
N LYS A 164 15.05 14.44 0.66
CA LYS A 164 14.87 13.92 2.03
C LYS A 164 15.34 12.48 2.22
N ASN A 165 15.41 11.71 1.14
CA ASN A 165 15.69 10.28 1.14
C ASN A 165 17.12 9.95 0.65
N ILE A 166 17.95 10.96 0.43
CA ILE A 166 19.31 10.81 -0.09
C ILE A 166 20.32 11.42 0.88
N ILE A 167 21.48 10.82 0.96
CA ILE A 167 22.64 11.30 1.72
C ILE A 167 23.81 11.46 0.75
N GLY A 168 24.57 12.55 0.90
CA GLY A 168 25.73 12.84 0.04
C GLY A 168 25.37 13.59 -1.25
N SER A 169 26.35 13.86 -2.07
CA SER A 169 26.22 14.58 -3.35
C SER A 169 27.12 13.98 -4.43
N GLY A 170 26.78 14.25 -5.70
CA GLY A 170 27.55 13.76 -6.84
C GLY A 170 27.64 12.23 -6.88
N GLU A 171 28.85 11.71 -7.08
CA GLU A 171 29.09 10.26 -7.15
C GLU A 171 28.93 9.52 -5.81
N ASN A 172 28.96 10.25 -4.69
CA ASN A 172 28.83 9.72 -3.33
C ASN A 172 27.39 9.68 -2.82
N MET A 173 26.40 9.92 -3.67
CA MET A 173 24.99 9.82 -3.28
C MET A 173 24.62 8.40 -2.88
N LYS A 174 23.97 8.25 -1.72
CA LYS A 174 23.42 7.00 -1.18
C LYS A 174 21.98 7.19 -0.74
N PHE A 175 21.20 6.11 -0.75
CA PHE A 175 19.87 6.13 -0.15
C PHE A 175 20.00 6.24 1.38
N LYS A 176 19.17 7.10 1.97
CA LYS A 176 18.94 7.08 3.41
C LYS A 176 18.11 5.86 3.74
N THR A 177 18.64 4.99 4.60
CA THR A 177 17.97 3.75 5.01
C THR A 177 17.43 3.85 6.43
N VAL A 178 16.47 3.00 6.74
CA VAL A 178 15.89 2.84 8.07
C VAL A 178 15.80 1.36 8.40
N ALA A 179 16.11 1.00 9.64
CA ALA A 179 15.99 -0.36 10.11
C ALA A 179 14.53 -0.85 10.03
N ALA A 180 14.38 -2.06 9.53
CA ALA A 180 13.09 -2.73 9.38
C ALA A 180 13.27 -4.23 9.66
N ARG A 181 12.32 -4.84 10.40
CA ARG A 181 12.38 -6.25 10.78
C ARG A 181 11.02 -6.89 10.60
N THR A 182 10.97 -7.94 9.76
CA THR A 182 9.76 -8.70 9.42
C THR A 182 10.04 -10.18 9.65
N HIS A 183 9.39 -10.78 10.63
CA HIS A 183 9.36 -12.22 10.79
C HIS A 183 8.35 -12.81 9.80
N TYR A 184 8.67 -13.95 9.22
CA TYR A 184 7.78 -14.64 8.31
C TYR A 184 7.74 -16.14 8.59
N LYS A 185 6.62 -16.76 8.24
CA LYS A 185 6.40 -18.19 8.19
C LYS A 185 5.57 -18.52 6.97
N MET A 186 6.02 -19.48 6.17
CA MET A 186 5.25 -20.03 5.07
C MET A 186 4.21 -20.99 5.60
N LEU A 187 2.93 -20.69 5.41
CA LEU A 187 1.83 -21.54 5.88
C LEU A 187 1.43 -22.59 4.85
N ILE A 188 1.36 -22.17 3.58
CA ILE A 188 1.00 -23.03 2.46
C ILE A 188 1.95 -22.70 1.30
N LYS A 189 2.70 -23.69 0.84
CA LYS A 189 3.54 -23.59 -0.35
C LYS A 189 2.81 -24.26 -1.51
N GLY A 190 2.21 -23.43 -2.37
CA GLY A 190 1.57 -23.90 -3.60
C GLY A 190 2.53 -23.93 -4.78
N GLU A 191 2.05 -24.38 -5.93
CA GLU A 191 2.86 -24.47 -7.17
C GLU A 191 3.27 -23.08 -7.68
N THR A 192 2.37 -22.11 -7.65
CA THR A 192 2.56 -20.76 -8.23
C THR A 192 2.64 -19.65 -7.18
N HIS A 193 2.05 -19.84 -6.02
CA HIS A 193 1.96 -18.87 -4.93
C HIS A 193 2.23 -19.52 -3.59
N THR A 194 2.66 -18.69 -2.63
CA THR A 194 2.87 -19.08 -1.23
C THR A 194 2.06 -18.17 -0.32
N MET A 195 1.40 -18.77 0.68
CA MET A 195 0.71 -18.03 1.74
C MET A 195 1.61 -17.88 2.94
N PHE A 196 1.75 -16.64 3.40
CA PHE A 196 2.61 -16.27 4.53
C PHE A 196 1.80 -15.82 5.74
N GLU A 197 2.32 -16.16 6.92
CA GLU A 197 2.11 -15.43 8.15
C GLU A 197 3.31 -14.52 8.39
N LEU A 198 3.05 -13.26 8.77
CA LEU A 198 4.11 -12.29 9.03
C LEU A 198 3.83 -11.54 10.32
N SER A 199 4.90 -11.21 11.04
CA SER A 199 4.84 -10.30 12.18
C SER A 199 5.91 -9.22 12.08
N LEU A 200 5.68 -8.08 12.74
CA LEU A 200 6.48 -6.88 12.58
C LEU A 200 7.04 -6.40 13.91
N ASP A 201 8.37 -6.32 14.06
CA ASP A 201 9.01 -5.58 15.14
C ASP A 201 8.95 -4.08 14.87
N THR A 202 9.05 -3.68 13.61
CA THR A 202 8.97 -2.30 13.13
C THR A 202 7.73 -2.09 12.25
N GLY A 203 7.30 -0.86 12.01
CA GLY A 203 6.12 -0.56 11.19
C GLY A 203 6.42 0.50 10.11
N LYS A 204 7.38 0.23 9.22
CA LYS A 204 7.73 1.16 8.15
C LYS A 204 6.74 1.05 6.99
N LYS A 205 6.56 2.15 6.25
CA LYS A 205 5.66 2.19 5.08
C LYS A 205 6.04 1.12 4.07
N ASN A 206 5.05 0.36 3.63
CA ASN A 206 5.20 -0.75 2.68
C ASN A 206 6.19 -1.86 3.12
N GLN A 207 6.53 -1.97 4.40
CA GLN A 207 7.61 -2.83 4.88
C GLN A 207 7.48 -4.29 4.42
N ILE A 208 6.35 -4.94 4.67
CA ILE A 208 6.11 -6.34 4.26
C ILE A 208 6.28 -6.49 2.75
N ARG A 209 5.67 -5.57 1.99
CA ARG A 209 5.69 -5.58 0.53
C ARG A 209 7.11 -5.47 -0.02
N ALA A 210 7.90 -4.52 0.51
CA ALA A 210 9.30 -4.29 0.13
C ALA A 210 10.18 -5.48 0.49
N HIS A 211 10.06 -6.02 1.70
CA HIS A 211 10.84 -7.16 2.17
C HIS A 211 10.57 -8.41 1.34
N LEU A 212 9.32 -8.81 1.17
CA LEU A 212 8.98 -9.99 0.38
C LEU A 212 9.38 -9.82 -1.09
N ALA A 213 9.14 -8.65 -1.68
CA ALA A 213 9.55 -8.37 -3.06
C ALA A 213 11.08 -8.43 -3.24
N SER A 214 11.88 -7.98 -2.26
CA SER A 214 13.35 -8.07 -2.31
C SER A 214 13.86 -9.51 -2.35
N LYS A 215 13.09 -10.43 -1.76
CA LYS A 215 13.37 -11.87 -1.76
C LYS A 215 12.71 -12.60 -2.95
N GLY A 216 12.07 -11.84 -3.87
CA GLY A 216 11.43 -12.39 -5.07
C GLY A 216 9.96 -12.81 -4.88
N PHE A 217 9.43 -12.70 -3.67
CA PHE A 217 8.03 -13.00 -3.34
C PHE A 217 7.17 -11.73 -3.46
N VAL A 218 6.76 -11.36 -4.69
CA VAL A 218 5.88 -10.21 -4.89
C VAL A 218 4.46 -10.59 -4.47
N LEU A 219 3.79 -9.74 -3.69
CA LEU A 219 2.42 -10.02 -3.27
C LEU A 219 1.46 -10.00 -4.47
N ALA A 220 0.57 -10.97 -4.53
CA ALA A 220 -0.48 -11.02 -5.55
C ALA A 220 -1.31 -9.72 -5.49
N GLY A 221 -1.62 -9.14 -6.66
CA GLY A 221 -2.34 -7.88 -6.76
C GLY A 221 -1.53 -6.63 -6.38
N ASP A 222 -0.22 -6.73 -6.23
CA ASP A 222 0.62 -5.57 -5.90
C ASP A 222 1.15 -4.85 -7.14
N GLU A 223 0.35 -3.91 -7.67
CA GLU A 223 0.72 -3.09 -8.82
C GLU A 223 2.05 -2.33 -8.61
N ASN A 224 2.26 -1.79 -7.41
CA ASN A 224 3.43 -0.97 -7.10
C ASN A 224 4.75 -1.76 -7.15
N TYR A 225 4.70 -3.04 -6.77
CA TYR A 225 5.85 -3.95 -6.84
C TYR A 225 5.82 -4.87 -8.06
N ARG A 226 4.97 -4.53 -9.06
CA ARG A 226 4.88 -5.19 -10.36
C ARG A 226 4.52 -6.67 -10.28
N ALA A 227 3.51 -6.97 -9.48
CA ALA A 227 2.91 -8.30 -9.47
C ALA A 227 2.47 -8.70 -10.89
N LYS A 228 2.63 -9.95 -11.22
CA LYS A 228 2.23 -10.55 -12.51
C LYS A 228 0.83 -11.13 -12.44
N THR A 229 0.31 -11.30 -11.23
CA THR A 229 -0.98 -11.92 -10.94
C THR A 229 -1.85 -11.00 -10.08
N ASP A 230 -3.15 -11.06 -10.28
CA ASP A 230 -4.17 -10.36 -9.48
C ASP A 230 -5.43 -11.22 -9.35
N PRO A 231 -5.30 -12.41 -8.73
CA PRO A 231 -6.39 -13.38 -8.65
C PRO A 231 -7.57 -12.90 -7.80
N PHE A 232 -7.31 -11.97 -6.88
CA PHE A 232 -8.28 -11.49 -5.90
C PHE A 232 -8.78 -10.07 -6.20
N HIS A 233 -8.34 -9.45 -7.31
CA HIS A 233 -8.65 -8.06 -7.68
C HIS A 233 -8.32 -7.05 -6.57
N ARG A 234 -7.31 -7.37 -5.75
CA ARG A 234 -6.81 -6.56 -4.66
C ARG A 234 -5.42 -7.00 -4.21
N LEU A 235 -4.71 -6.14 -3.50
CA LEU A 235 -3.49 -6.52 -2.78
C LEU A 235 -3.79 -7.65 -1.79
N ALA A 236 -3.10 -8.78 -1.91
CA ALA A 236 -3.22 -9.91 -1.01
C ALA A 236 -2.39 -9.71 0.28
N LEU A 237 -2.76 -8.69 1.05
CA LEU A 237 -2.18 -8.36 2.36
C LEU A 237 -3.29 -7.98 3.34
N HIS A 238 -3.31 -8.65 4.49
CA HIS A 238 -4.34 -8.52 5.51
C HIS A 238 -3.74 -8.48 6.91
N ALA A 239 -4.04 -7.45 7.67
CA ALA A 239 -3.70 -7.33 9.09
C ALA A 239 -4.69 -8.19 9.90
N ARG A 240 -4.33 -9.45 10.15
CA ARG A 240 -5.19 -10.45 10.75
C ARG A 240 -5.43 -10.22 12.22
N THR A 241 -4.35 -10.01 12.99
CA THR A 241 -4.41 -9.99 14.46
C THR A 241 -3.74 -8.74 15.02
N LEU A 242 -4.36 -8.16 16.01
CA LEU A 242 -3.80 -7.12 16.87
C LEU A 242 -4.04 -7.48 18.32
N CYS A 243 -2.96 -7.75 19.07
CA CYS A 243 -3.00 -7.98 20.51
C CYS A 243 -2.30 -6.86 21.24
N PHE A 244 -2.92 -6.37 22.30
CA PHE A 244 -2.37 -5.31 23.11
C PHE A 244 -2.91 -5.30 24.54
N THR A 245 -2.14 -4.74 25.47
CA THR A 245 -2.64 -4.40 26.79
C THR A 245 -3.33 -3.07 26.73
N HIS A 246 -4.59 -3.00 27.15
CA HIS A 246 -5.36 -1.75 27.12
C HIS A 246 -4.66 -0.68 27.98
N PRO A 247 -4.37 0.52 27.43
CA PRO A 247 -3.50 1.50 28.10
C PRO A 247 -4.08 2.06 29.41
N PHE A 248 -5.41 2.00 29.60
CA PHE A 248 -6.09 2.50 30.79
C PHE A 248 -6.57 1.37 31.71
N THR A 249 -7.35 0.40 31.19
CA THR A 249 -7.93 -0.69 32.01
C THR A 249 -6.92 -1.80 32.33
N LYS A 250 -5.80 -1.88 31.58
CA LYS A 250 -4.76 -2.91 31.70
C LYS A 250 -5.19 -4.33 31.28
N GLU A 251 -6.39 -4.46 30.72
CA GLU A 251 -6.86 -5.73 30.18
C GLU A 251 -6.09 -6.14 28.94
N GLN A 252 -5.89 -7.46 28.80
CA GLN A 252 -5.30 -8.04 27.57
C GLN A 252 -6.39 -8.14 26.51
N MET A 253 -6.16 -7.48 25.39
CA MET A 253 -7.12 -7.44 24.29
C MET A 253 -6.54 -8.13 23.05
N ARG A 254 -7.37 -8.97 22.42
CA ARG A 254 -7.04 -9.64 21.16
C ARG A 254 -8.17 -9.43 20.16
N PHE A 255 -7.85 -8.85 19.02
CA PHE A 255 -8.75 -8.71 17.88
C PHE A 255 -8.21 -9.52 16.72
N GLU A 256 -9.09 -10.32 16.13
CA GLU A 256 -8.73 -11.17 15.00
C GLU A 256 -9.84 -11.10 13.95
N VAL A 257 -9.43 -10.85 12.70
CA VAL A 257 -10.26 -10.89 11.50
C VAL A 257 -9.59 -11.85 10.54
N ALA A 258 -10.30 -12.89 10.13
CA ALA A 258 -9.77 -13.84 9.17
C ALA A 258 -9.50 -13.16 7.81
N GLU A 259 -8.43 -13.57 7.16
CA GLU A 259 -8.20 -13.27 5.74
C GLU A 259 -9.29 -13.93 4.89
N PRO A 260 -9.49 -13.48 3.64
CA PRO A 260 -10.45 -14.11 2.72
C PRO A 260 -10.16 -15.61 2.53
N GLU A 261 -11.18 -16.44 2.68
CA GLU A 261 -11.05 -17.92 2.63
C GLU A 261 -10.49 -18.40 1.28
N GLU A 262 -10.84 -17.72 0.19
CA GLU A 262 -10.37 -18.03 -1.15
C GLU A 262 -8.85 -17.95 -1.31
N TRP A 263 -8.12 -17.27 -0.41
CA TRP A 263 -6.66 -17.16 -0.50
C TRP A 263 -5.96 -18.50 -0.30
N ALA A 264 -6.35 -19.23 0.74
CA ALA A 264 -5.78 -20.54 1.05
C ALA A 264 -6.14 -21.56 -0.05
N GLU A 265 -7.37 -21.54 -0.54
CA GLU A 265 -7.84 -22.43 -1.60
C GLU A 265 -7.10 -22.17 -2.91
N TYR A 266 -6.95 -20.90 -3.31
CA TYR A 266 -6.21 -20.51 -4.49
C TYR A 266 -4.75 -20.98 -4.45
N VAL A 267 -4.07 -20.81 -3.31
CA VAL A 267 -2.67 -21.24 -3.17
C VAL A 267 -2.55 -22.76 -3.27
N LYS A 268 -3.47 -23.52 -2.66
CA LYS A 268 -3.48 -25.00 -2.75
C LYS A 268 -3.74 -25.49 -4.15
N LYS A 269 -4.69 -24.88 -4.85
CA LYS A 269 -5.08 -25.26 -6.21
C LYS A 269 -4.01 -24.92 -7.26
N GLY A 270 -3.32 -23.77 -7.06
CA GLY A 270 -2.42 -23.19 -8.02
C GLY A 270 -3.16 -22.60 -9.24
N ASP A 271 -2.45 -21.76 -9.99
CA ASP A 271 -2.92 -21.18 -11.24
C ASP A 271 -1.78 -21.17 -12.25
N LYS A 272 -1.76 -22.16 -13.13
CA LYS A 272 -0.68 -22.35 -14.12
C LYS A 272 -0.70 -21.29 -15.23
N ASN A 273 -1.85 -20.68 -15.47
CA ASN A 273 -2.05 -19.70 -16.55
C ASN A 273 -2.79 -18.46 -16.02
N PRO A 274 -2.20 -17.70 -15.08
CA PRO A 274 -2.84 -16.54 -14.51
C PRO A 274 -3.10 -15.48 -15.59
N LYS A 275 -4.30 -14.93 -15.60
CA LYS A 275 -4.61 -13.79 -16.47
C LYS A 275 -3.78 -12.59 -16.02
N PRO A 276 -3.18 -11.83 -16.96
CA PRO A 276 -2.43 -10.64 -16.60
C PRO A 276 -3.33 -9.62 -15.90
N PRO A 277 -2.80 -8.93 -14.89
CA PRO A 277 -3.54 -7.91 -14.15
C PRO A 277 -4.10 -6.81 -15.06
N VAL A 278 -5.22 -6.21 -14.63
CA VAL A 278 -5.92 -5.19 -15.42
C VAL A 278 -5.05 -3.97 -15.71
N TRP A 279 -4.16 -3.60 -14.78
CA TRP A 279 -3.24 -2.47 -14.96
C TRP A 279 -2.18 -2.72 -16.04
N GLN A 280 -1.74 -3.95 -16.28
CA GLN A 280 -0.82 -4.25 -17.39
C GLN A 280 -1.48 -3.94 -18.74
N LYS A 281 -2.76 -4.32 -18.91
CA LYS A 281 -3.52 -3.99 -20.13
C LYS A 281 -3.71 -2.48 -20.34
N LYS A 282 -3.76 -1.68 -19.27
CA LYS A 282 -3.81 -0.22 -19.37
C LYS A 282 -2.50 0.37 -19.84
N ASN A 283 -1.37 -0.16 -19.35
CA ASN A 283 -0.05 0.28 -19.79
C ASN A 283 0.17 0.00 -21.27
N ASP A 284 -0.18 -1.21 -21.75
CA ASP A 284 -0.11 -1.56 -23.16
C ASP A 284 -0.95 -0.60 -24.03
N ARG A 285 -2.14 -0.20 -23.55
CA ARG A 285 -3.00 0.78 -24.26
C ARG A 285 -2.42 2.19 -24.25
N ASN A 286 -1.77 2.60 -23.15
CA ASN A 286 -1.14 3.91 -23.07
C ASN A 286 0.12 3.98 -23.94
N GLU A 287 0.97 2.96 -23.94
CA GLU A 287 2.11 2.86 -24.86
C GLU A 287 1.69 2.91 -26.32
N ASN A 288 0.64 2.17 -26.71
CA ASN A 288 0.07 2.24 -28.04
C ASN A 288 -0.51 3.62 -28.38
N ARG A 289 -1.15 4.29 -27.40
CA ARG A 289 -1.68 5.64 -27.59
C ARG A 289 -0.57 6.67 -27.75
N ASP A 290 0.53 6.54 -26.99
CA ASP A 290 1.69 7.41 -27.09
C ASP A 290 2.46 7.18 -28.41
N ILE A 291 2.54 5.95 -28.90
CA ILE A 291 3.08 5.63 -30.22
C ILE A 291 2.20 6.28 -31.31
N MET A 292 0.88 6.14 -31.22
CA MET A 292 -0.05 6.74 -32.18
C MET A 292 -0.01 8.27 -32.16
N ASN A 293 0.08 8.90 -30.98
CA ASN A 293 0.24 10.35 -30.85
C ASN A 293 1.56 10.81 -31.46
N ASN A 294 2.66 10.12 -31.20
CA ASN A 294 3.98 10.45 -31.81
C ASN A 294 3.98 10.28 -33.35
N VAL A 295 3.26 9.28 -33.86
CA VAL A 295 3.10 9.09 -35.32
C VAL A 295 2.26 10.20 -35.91
N ALA A 296 1.16 10.62 -35.23
CA ALA A 296 0.29 11.71 -35.65
C ALA A 296 1.03 13.06 -35.64
N GLU A 297 1.83 13.34 -34.61
CA GLU A 297 2.66 14.56 -34.51
C GLU A 297 3.72 14.62 -35.61
N ARG A 298 4.39 13.49 -35.91
CA ARG A 298 5.35 13.41 -37.03
C ARG A 298 4.69 13.61 -38.38
N ALA A 299 3.47 13.08 -38.58
CA ALA A 299 2.71 13.25 -39.82
C ALA A 299 2.24 14.71 -39.96
N PHE A 300 1.80 15.36 -38.87
CA PHE A 300 1.38 16.75 -38.84
C PHE A 300 2.55 17.69 -39.12
N SER A 301 3.73 17.46 -38.51
CA SER A 301 4.96 18.20 -38.74
C SER A 301 5.43 18.07 -40.21
N LYS A 302 5.38 16.88 -40.82
CA LYS A 302 5.68 16.72 -42.25
C LYS A 302 4.73 17.46 -43.14
N LYS A 303 3.44 17.50 -42.80
CA LYS A 303 2.43 18.23 -43.57
C LYS A 303 2.61 19.77 -43.48
N GLN A 304 2.99 20.28 -42.32
CA GLN A 304 3.33 21.69 -42.11
C GLN A 304 4.60 22.09 -42.88
N MET A 305 5.66 21.29 -42.86
CA MET A 305 6.88 21.54 -43.63
C MET A 305 6.61 21.55 -45.13
N ALA A 306 5.82 20.59 -45.64
CA ALA A 306 5.41 20.57 -47.04
C ALA A 306 4.58 21.77 -47.45
N HIS A 307 3.70 22.27 -46.54
CA HIS A 307 2.91 23.47 -46.79
C HIS A 307 3.77 24.74 -46.78
N MET A 308 4.74 24.86 -45.88
CA MET A 308 5.71 25.94 -45.84
C MET A 308 6.55 26.00 -47.14
N ASP A 309 7.07 24.84 -47.57
CA ASP A 309 7.86 24.71 -48.80
C ASP A 309 7.04 25.07 -50.04
N PHE A 310 5.77 24.69 -50.09
CA PHE A 310 4.82 25.11 -51.11
C PHE A 310 4.58 26.66 -51.11
N MET A 311 4.36 27.24 -49.92
CA MET A 311 4.13 28.67 -49.79
C MET A 311 5.38 29.52 -50.14
N GLU A 312 6.57 29.03 -49.83
CA GLU A 312 7.83 29.67 -50.27
C GLU A 312 8.04 29.64 -51.78
N ARG A 313 7.75 28.47 -52.40
CA ARG A 313 7.80 28.34 -53.87
C ARG A 313 6.80 29.30 -54.56
N MET A 314 5.58 29.41 -54.03
CA MET A 314 4.58 30.35 -54.53
C MET A 314 5.02 31.81 -54.41
N LYS A 315 5.67 32.19 -53.28
CA LYS A 315 6.24 33.52 -53.09
C LYS A 315 7.40 33.80 -54.04
N ALA A 316 8.24 32.83 -54.35
CA ALA A 316 9.33 32.96 -55.31
C ALA A 316 8.84 33.15 -56.74
N MET A 317 7.78 32.42 -57.16
CA MET A 317 7.13 32.56 -58.45
C MET A 317 6.53 33.98 -58.65
N HIS A 318 5.98 34.61 -57.60
CA HIS A 318 5.41 35.97 -57.66
C HIS A 318 6.48 37.08 -57.61
N ARG A 319 7.72 36.80 -57.26
CA ARG A 319 8.84 37.74 -57.26
C ARG A 319 9.64 37.76 -58.56
N GLY A 320 9.47 36.73 -59.41
CA GLY A 320 10.20 36.60 -60.70
C GLY A 320 9.48 37.21 -61.92
N GLY A 321 8.34 37.87 -61.72
CA GLY A 321 7.53 38.51 -62.79
C GLY A 321 7.50 40.05 -62.70
N ARG A 322 8.65 40.66 -62.79
CA ARG A 322 8.82 42.09 -63.10
C ARG A 322 10.03 42.28 -64.00
#